data_30d0e2ee18c6b866567221c327fad7bb
#
_entry.id   30d0e2ee18c6b866567221c327fad7bb
#
_cell.length_a   1.000
_cell.length_b   1.000
_cell.length_c   1.000
_cell.angle_alpha   90.00
_cell.angle_beta   90.00
_cell.angle_gamma   90.00
#
_symmetry.space_group_name_H-M   'P 1'
#
loop_
_entity.id
_entity.type
_entity.pdbx_description
1 polymer ?
#
loop_
_entity_poly.entity_id
_entity_poly.type
_entity_poly.pdbx_seq_one_letter_code
_entity_poly.pdbx_strand_id
1 'polypeptide(L)'
;TTWAAKAQSIPVLVKQADGTTITVILQGDEHINWYIALDGTLLVQGSDNNYYVGRVANNGHLMATKQLAHEPAFRSQTERSLIQKQDKKRFYSYVRNVAAQSENAYNESPMTRISIGASSDGAAYFPHTGSPKALVILAEFADTLFTIQNTKQVFTNYLMNEGHFTETAYAQNMNYKGVRGYFKDCSYGQFTPAFDVVGPIKLPKPQTYYGAGGDNIKDLLTDACNAVDNKVDFSQYDANGDGMVDLVYVIYAGHSANYGGNASTDIWPKSGTTILSKTFDGKSVRRYGVSNELAGRENKKKERETINGIGLFCHEFSHTLGLPDIYAYDRYEGEN
;
A
#
# COMPACT_ATOMS: atom_id res chain seq x y z
N THR A 1 1.41 -13.08 -6.33
CA THR A 1 1.22 -12.84 -4.87
C THR A 1 1.50 -11.36 -4.63
N THR A 2 0.62 -10.67 -3.95
CA THR A 2 0.71 -9.24 -3.65
C THR A 2 0.81 -9.07 -2.14
N TRP A 3 1.62 -8.13 -1.69
CA TRP A 3 1.84 -7.77 -0.29
C TRP A 3 1.62 -6.28 -0.13
N ALA A 4 1.01 -5.83 0.96
CA ALA A 4 0.82 -4.41 1.22
C ALA A 4 0.81 -4.04 2.70
N ALA A 5 1.01 -2.75 2.94
CA ALA A 5 0.98 -2.19 4.27
C ALA A 5 -0.41 -2.25 4.90
N LYS A 6 -0.46 -2.64 6.18
CA LYS A 6 -1.68 -2.61 6.99
C LYS A 6 -2.28 -1.19 7.07
N ALA A 7 -3.60 -1.10 7.16
CA ALA A 7 -4.30 0.14 7.45
C ALA A 7 -3.79 0.79 8.74
N GLN A 8 -3.60 2.11 8.74
CA GLN A 8 -3.06 2.85 9.89
C GLN A 8 -4.03 2.95 11.08
N SER A 9 -5.26 2.43 10.94
CA SER A 9 -6.30 2.40 12.00
C SER A 9 -6.54 3.76 12.67
N ILE A 10 -6.41 4.85 11.93
CA ILE A 10 -6.60 6.21 12.46
C ILE A 10 -8.08 6.60 12.37
N PRO A 11 -8.71 7.13 13.46
CA PRO A 11 -10.09 7.59 13.41
C PRO A 11 -10.30 8.77 12.45
N VAL A 12 -11.33 8.70 11.60
CA VAL A 12 -11.75 9.76 10.66
C VAL A 12 -13.14 10.21 10.97
N LEU A 13 -13.34 11.52 11.14
CA LEU A 13 -14.68 12.10 11.21
C LEU A 13 -15.20 12.35 9.79
N VAL A 14 -16.31 11.71 9.43
CA VAL A 14 -16.95 11.82 8.11
C VAL A 14 -18.30 12.49 8.26
N LYS A 15 -18.60 13.46 7.38
CA LYS A 15 -19.94 14.05 7.26
C LYS A 15 -20.77 13.22 6.28
N GLN A 16 -21.94 12.80 6.67
CA GLN A 16 -22.84 11.96 5.87
C GLN A 16 -23.93 12.78 5.16
N ALA A 17 -24.64 12.16 4.23
CA ALA A 17 -25.64 12.81 3.38
C ALA A 17 -26.84 13.41 4.16
N ASP A 18 -27.18 12.85 5.32
CA ASP A 18 -28.21 13.37 6.21
C ASP A 18 -27.75 14.56 7.06
N GLY A 19 -26.49 15.02 6.88
CA GLY A 19 -25.87 16.11 7.62
C GLY A 19 -25.25 15.72 8.94
N THR A 20 -25.41 14.47 9.41
CA THR A 20 -24.74 13.95 10.61
C THR A 20 -23.27 13.67 10.36
N THR A 21 -22.51 13.44 11.43
CA THR A 21 -21.13 12.99 11.36
C THR A 21 -20.99 11.63 12.02
N ILE A 22 -20.04 10.84 11.54
CA ILE A 22 -19.64 9.57 12.15
C ILE A 22 -18.11 9.46 12.14
N THR A 23 -17.54 8.92 13.22
CA THR A 23 -16.13 8.60 13.28
C THR A 23 -15.92 7.16 12.84
N VAL A 24 -15.12 6.97 11.80
CA VAL A 24 -14.84 5.66 11.22
C VAL A 24 -13.34 5.35 11.28
N ILE A 25 -13.00 4.07 11.39
CA ILE A 25 -11.63 3.57 11.41
C ILE A 25 -11.52 2.49 10.35
N LEU A 26 -10.59 2.65 9.39
CA LEU A 26 -10.24 1.60 8.45
C LEU A 26 -9.38 0.55 9.14
N GLN A 27 -9.68 -0.72 8.92
CA GLN A 27 -8.97 -1.89 9.43
C GLN A 27 -8.58 -2.80 8.26
N GLY A 28 -7.60 -3.69 8.50
CA GLY A 28 -7.18 -4.68 7.52
C GLY A 28 -6.03 -4.23 6.63
N ASP A 29 -5.96 -4.81 5.45
CA ASP A 29 -4.93 -4.61 4.43
C ASP A 29 -5.53 -4.69 3.02
N GLU A 30 -4.72 -4.86 1.98
CA GLU A 30 -5.19 -4.98 0.61
C GLU A 30 -5.98 -6.26 0.33
N HIS A 31 -5.77 -7.33 1.10
CA HIS A 31 -6.46 -8.60 0.91
C HIS A 31 -7.86 -8.58 1.49
N ILE A 32 -8.00 -7.93 2.65
CA ILE A 32 -9.28 -7.72 3.30
C ILE A 32 -9.24 -6.46 4.16
N ASN A 33 -10.15 -5.53 3.86
CA ASN A 33 -10.30 -4.32 4.65
C ASN A 33 -11.77 -4.05 4.97
N TRP A 34 -12.01 -3.34 6.06
CA TRP A 34 -13.36 -2.99 6.52
C TRP A 34 -13.30 -1.75 7.40
N TYR A 35 -14.45 -1.16 7.63
CA TYR A 35 -14.59 -0.02 8.53
C TYR A 35 -15.26 -0.41 9.83
N ILE A 36 -14.85 0.24 10.92
CA ILE A 36 -15.52 0.17 12.22
C ILE A 36 -15.79 1.59 12.73
N ALA A 37 -16.85 1.75 13.57
CA ALA A 37 -17.02 2.92 14.41
C ALA A 37 -16.12 2.81 15.66
N LEU A 38 -16.02 3.90 16.46
CA LEU A 38 -15.21 3.92 17.68
C LEU A 38 -15.58 2.84 18.70
N ASP A 39 -16.82 2.39 18.73
CA ASP A 39 -17.30 1.30 19.60
C ASP A 39 -17.14 -0.10 18.98
N GLY A 40 -16.43 -0.21 17.87
CA GLY A 40 -16.21 -1.47 17.17
C GLY A 40 -17.43 -1.97 16.37
N THR A 41 -18.45 -1.13 16.14
CA THR A 41 -19.55 -1.47 15.22
C THR A 41 -19.01 -1.66 13.81
N LEU A 42 -19.32 -2.78 13.17
CA LEU A 42 -18.91 -3.05 11.78
C LEU A 42 -19.70 -2.17 10.82
N LEU A 43 -19.00 -1.49 9.93
CA LEU A 43 -19.55 -0.53 8.97
C LEU A 43 -19.16 -0.93 7.53
N VAL A 44 -19.99 -0.52 6.58
CA VAL A 44 -19.71 -0.65 5.14
C VAL A 44 -19.84 0.72 4.49
N GLN A 45 -18.83 1.13 3.75
CA GLN A 45 -18.90 2.32 2.91
C GLN A 45 -19.74 2.04 1.66
N GLY A 46 -20.74 2.87 1.41
CA GLY A 46 -21.55 2.81 0.19
C GLY A 46 -20.85 3.50 -0.98
N SER A 47 -21.35 3.25 -2.19
CA SER A 47 -20.89 3.93 -3.41
C SER A 47 -21.17 5.45 -3.40
N ASP A 48 -22.03 5.91 -2.51
CA ASP A 48 -22.36 7.31 -2.23
C ASP A 48 -21.46 7.94 -1.17
N ASN A 49 -20.39 7.24 -0.76
CA ASN A 49 -19.43 7.62 0.28
C ASN A 49 -20.01 7.75 1.70
N ASN A 50 -21.27 7.34 1.91
CA ASN A 50 -21.83 7.24 3.25
C ASN A 50 -21.46 5.91 3.90
N TYR A 51 -21.58 5.85 5.24
CA TYR A 51 -21.31 4.64 6.01
C TYR A 51 -22.62 4.05 6.54
N TYR A 52 -22.80 2.78 6.29
CA TYR A 52 -23.99 2.02 6.66
C TYR A 52 -23.65 0.98 7.73
N VAL A 53 -24.61 0.66 8.59
CA VAL A 53 -24.47 -0.46 9.53
C VAL A 53 -24.23 -1.74 8.74
N GLY A 54 -23.16 -2.45 9.04
CA GLY A 54 -22.82 -3.71 8.40
C GLY A 54 -23.70 -4.86 8.92
N ARG A 55 -24.01 -5.81 8.05
CA ARG A 55 -24.62 -7.11 8.40
C ARG A 55 -23.65 -8.23 7.99
N VAL A 56 -23.38 -9.14 8.90
CA VAL A 56 -22.55 -10.31 8.62
C VAL A 56 -23.42 -11.40 8.00
N ALA A 57 -23.08 -11.83 6.80
CA ALA A 57 -23.76 -12.92 6.10
C ALA A 57 -23.33 -14.30 6.64
N ASN A 58 -24.05 -15.36 6.24
CA ASN A 58 -23.75 -16.72 6.70
C ASN A 58 -22.33 -17.22 6.33
N ASN A 59 -21.77 -16.71 5.24
CA ASN A 59 -20.40 -17.00 4.79
C ASN A 59 -19.34 -16.10 5.44
N GLY A 60 -19.72 -15.24 6.38
CA GLY A 60 -18.81 -14.32 7.07
C GLY A 60 -18.59 -12.97 6.38
N HIS A 61 -19.07 -12.77 5.14
CA HIS A 61 -18.92 -11.51 4.43
C HIS A 61 -19.70 -10.39 5.12
N LEU A 62 -19.10 -9.20 5.13
CA LEU A 62 -19.74 -7.98 5.61
C LEU A 62 -20.50 -7.32 4.45
N MET A 63 -21.78 -7.03 4.66
CA MET A 63 -22.68 -6.44 3.67
C MET A 63 -23.33 -5.18 4.24
N ALA A 64 -23.49 -4.14 3.41
CA ALA A 64 -24.21 -2.95 3.81
C ALA A 64 -25.70 -3.27 4.06
N THR A 65 -26.25 -2.70 5.12
CA THR A 65 -27.70 -2.60 5.31
C THR A 65 -28.19 -1.31 4.63
N LYS A 66 -29.50 -1.04 4.70
CA LYS A 66 -30.05 0.26 4.27
C LYS A 66 -30.00 1.33 5.37
N GLN A 67 -29.50 0.99 6.57
CA GLN A 67 -29.44 1.88 7.72
C GLN A 67 -28.14 2.66 7.71
N LEU A 68 -28.25 3.98 7.55
CA LEU A 68 -27.14 4.90 7.73
C LEU A 68 -26.62 4.77 9.18
N ALA A 69 -25.31 4.73 9.34
CA ALA A 69 -24.69 4.56 10.65
C ALA A 69 -24.48 5.91 11.34
N HIS A 70 -24.70 5.96 12.65
CA HIS A 70 -24.52 7.17 13.46
C HIS A 70 -23.60 6.93 14.65
N GLU A 71 -23.10 8.01 15.22
CA GLU A 71 -22.40 7.95 16.51
C GLU A 71 -23.31 7.33 17.58
N PRO A 72 -22.76 6.59 18.55
CA PRO A 72 -23.54 5.85 19.56
C PRO A 72 -24.65 6.64 20.25
N ALA A 73 -24.41 7.94 20.50
CA ALA A 73 -25.37 8.82 21.16
C ALA A 73 -26.61 9.14 20.31
N PHE A 74 -26.50 9.05 18.98
CA PHE A 74 -27.55 9.45 18.03
C PHE A 74 -28.25 8.27 17.35
N ARG A 75 -27.93 7.02 17.73
CA ARG A 75 -28.48 5.81 17.13
C ARG A 75 -29.95 5.61 17.46
N SER A 76 -30.73 5.36 16.42
CA SER A 76 -32.15 4.94 16.55
C SER A 76 -32.27 3.53 17.17
N GLN A 77 -33.47 3.17 17.64
CA GLN A 77 -33.73 1.82 18.14
C GLN A 77 -33.55 0.76 17.05
N THR A 78 -33.93 1.04 15.82
CA THR A 78 -33.72 0.15 14.67
C THR A 78 -32.23 -0.10 14.43
N GLU A 79 -31.43 0.96 14.45
CA GLU A 79 -30.00 0.88 14.27
C GLU A 79 -29.33 0.05 15.36
N ARG A 80 -29.66 0.30 16.63
CA ARG A 80 -29.17 -0.49 17.79
C ARG A 80 -29.52 -1.98 17.65
N SER A 81 -30.73 -2.29 17.17
CA SER A 81 -31.16 -3.69 16.94
C SER A 81 -30.36 -4.37 15.82
N LEU A 82 -29.98 -3.64 14.77
CA LEU A 82 -29.13 -4.17 13.69
C LEU A 82 -27.70 -4.42 14.20
N ILE A 83 -27.14 -3.49 14.97
CA ILE A 83 -25.81 -3.61 15.56
C ILE A 83 -25.70 -4.81 16.50
N GLN A 84 -26.71 -5.00 17.37
CA GLN A 84 -26.77 -6.17 18.28
C GLN A 84 -26.79 -7.51 17.53
N LYS A 85 -27.25 -7.54 16.29
CA LYS A 85 -27.29 -8.75 15.45
C LYS A 85 -26.02 -8.99 14.65
N GLN A 86 -25.01 -8.14 14.78
CA GLN A 86 -23.72 -8.34 14.11
C GLN A 86 -23.01 -9.54 14.71
N ASP A 87 -22.86 -10.61 13.96
CA ASP A 87 -22.05 -11.77 14.34
C ASP A 87 -20.57 -11.48 14.11
N LYS A 88 -19.99 -10.67 15.00
CA LYS A 88 -18.58 -10.25 14.93
C LYS A 88 -17.64 -11.45 14.94
N LYS A 89 -17.96 -12.49 15.75
CA LYS A 89 -17.14 -13.70 15.80
C LYS A 89 -17.04 -14.39 14.44
N ARG A 90 -18.16 -14.50 13.72
CA ARG A 90 -18.18 -15.08 12.38
C ARG A 90 -17.40 -14.21 11.38
N PHE A 91 -17.57 -12.89 11.46
CA PHE A 91 -16.85 -11.96 10.61
C PHE A 91 -15.33 -12.07 10.81
N TYR A 92 -14.85 -12.00 12.05
CA TYR A 92 -13.41 -12.10 12.33
C TYR A 92 -12.84 -13.50 12.03
N SER A 93 -13.65 -14.56 12.15
CA SER A 93 -13.24 -15.88 11.66
C SER A 93 -13.05 -15.91 10.15
N TYR A 94 -13.92 -15.21 9.39
CA TYR A 94 -13.76 -15.05 7.95
C TYR A 94 -12.51 -14.25 7.62
N VAL A 95 -12.25 -13.11 8.31
CA VAL A 95 -11.03 -12.30 8.14
C VAL A 95 -9.77 -13.16 8.35
N ARG A 96 -9.72 -13.93 9.45
CA ARG A 96 -8.57 -14.83 9.73
C ARG A 96 -8.38 -15.88 8.63
N ASN A 97 -9.47 -16.44 8.10
CA ASN A 97 -9.37 -17.41 7.01
C ASN A 97 -8.83 -16.79 5.72
N VAL A 98 -9.23 -15.58 5.38
CA VAL A 98 -8.68 -14.84 4.23
C VAL A 98 -7.19 -14.57 4.44
N ALA A 99 -6.80 -14.07 5.61
CA ALA A 99 -5.40 -13.85 5.96
C ALA A 99 -4.57 -15.13 5.88
N ALA A 100 -5.06 -16.23 6.48
CA ALA A 100 -4.39 -17.53 6.43
C ALA A 100 -4.28 -18.10 5.01
N GLN A 101 -5.23 -17.80 4.11
CA GLN A 101 -5.14 -18.19 2.71
C GLN A 101 -4.06 -17.40 1.96
N SER A 102 -3.91 -16.11 2.23
CA SER A 102 -2.81 -15.30 1.68
C SER A 102 -1.46 -15.75 2.24
N GLU A 103 -1.36 -16.09 3.52
CA GLU A 103 -0.17 -16.70 4.12
C GLU A 103 0.13 -18.11 3.57
N ASN A 104 -0.90 -18.95 3.35
CA ASN A 104 -0.73 -20.29 2.82
C ASN A 104 -0.34 -20.28 1.33
N ALA A 105 -0.82 -19.33 0.55
CA ALA A 105 -0.30 -19.09 -0.80
C ALA A 105 1.20 -18.74 -0.79
N TYR A 106 1.70 -18.21 0.34
CA TYR A 106 3.12 -18.03 0.61
C TYR A 106 3.79 -19.34 1.11
N ASN A 107 3.14 -20.09 1.98
CA ASN A 107 3.66 -21.31 2.62
C ASN A 107 3.60 -22.55 1.71
N GLU A 108 2.80 -22.55 0.66
CA GLU A 108 2.83 -23.60 -0.37
C GLU A 108 4.07 -23.50 -1.28
N SER A 109 4.82 -22.41 -1.23
CA SER A 109 6.26 -22.44 -1.52
C SER A 109 6.95 -22.98 -0.28
N PRO A 110 7.49 -24.21 -0.28
CA PRO A 110 8.11 -24.74 0.93
C PRO A 110 9.25 -23.81 1.34
N MET A 111 9.09 -23.12 2.48
CA MET A 111 10.21 -22.52 3.23
C MET A 111 11.11 -23.65 3.80
N THR A 112 11.26 -24.74 3.08
CA THR A 112 12.35 -25.67 3.28
C THR A 112 13.58 -25.05 2.65
N ARG A 113 14.25 -24.22 3.44
CA ARG A 113 15.37 -23.36 3.11
C ARG A 113 14.86 -22.14 2.33
N ILE A 114 15.25 -20.95 2.78
CA ILE A 114 15.35 -19.77 1.96
C ILE A 114 16.03 -20.22 0.65
N SER A 115 15.26 -20.70 -0.29
CA SER A 115 15.74 -20.84 -1.64
C SER A 115 15.71 -19.41 -2.16
N ILE A 116 16.79 -18.74 -1.91
CA ILE A 116 17.24 -17.52 -2.51
C ILE A 116 17.12 -17.76 -4.02
N GLY A 117 15.99 -17.41 -4.61
CA GLY A 117 15.92 -17.68 -6.01
C GLY A 117 14.68 -17.20 -6.76
N ALA A 118 13.51 -17.65 -6.43
CA ALA A 118 12.31 -17.29 -7.21
C ALA A 118 11.02 -17.43 -6.40
N SER A 119 10.05 -16.56 -6.66
CA SER A 119 8.69 -16.71 -6.21
C SER A 119 7.97 -17.86 -6.94
N SER A 120 6.80 -18.28 -6.44
CA SER A 120 6.01 -19.38 -7.01
C SER A 120 5.61 -19.18 -8.49
N ASP A 121 5.65 -17.95 -8.98
CA ASP A 121 5.41 -17.58 -10.38
C ASP A 121 6.67 -17.54 -11.26
N GLY A 122 7.83 -17.96 -10.73
CA GLY A 122 9.11 -18.02 -11.42
C GLY A 122 9.87 -16.68 -11.50
N ALA A 123 9.35 -15.59 -10.92
CA ALA A 123 10.09 -14.33 -10.86
C ALA A 123 11.13 -14.37 -9.75
N ALA A 124 12.39 -14.07 -10.06
CA ALA A 124 13.44 -13.97 -9.05
C ALA A 124 13.13 -12.87 -8.04
N TYR A 125 13.53 -13.07 -6.78
CA TYR A 125 13.55 -11.98 -5.80
C TYR A 125 14.62 -10.97 -6.17
N PHE A 126 14.41 -9.72 -5.74
CA PHE A 126 15.43 -8.68 -5.89
C PHE A 126 16.75 -9.14 -5.20
N PRO A 127 17.91 -8.95 -5.83
CA PRO A 127 19.17 -9.37 -5.25
C PRO A 127 19.40 -8.72 -3.88
N HIS A 128 19.81 -9.51 -2.87
CA HIS A 128 19.87 -9.07 -1.47
C HIS A 128 21.30 -8.94 -0.93
N THR A 129 22.31 -8.92 -1.81
CA THR A 129 23.72 -8.68 -1.48
C THR A 129 24.34 -7.69 -2.43
N GLY A 130 25.38 -6.98 -1.96
CA GLY A 130 26.08 -5.98 -2.77
C GLY A 130 25.25 -4.72 -2.97
N SER A 131 25.34 -4.12 -4.15
CA SER A 131 24.64 -2.87 -4.52
C SER A 131 23.80 -3.03 -5.80
N PRO A 132 22.83 -3.94 -5.81
CA PRO A 132 21.95 -4.12 -6.98
C PRO A 132 21.12 -2.84 -7.23
N LYS A 133 20.77 -2.63 -8.51
CA LYS A 133 20.01 -1.45 -8.93
C LYS A 133 18.53 -1.75 -9.09
N ALA A 134 17.68 -0.85 -8.59
CA ALA A 134 16.24 -0.83 -8.83
C ALA A 134 15.86 0.46 -9.58
N LEU A 135 14.94 0.34 -10.51
CA LEU A 135 14.33 1.49 -11.19
C LEU A 135 13.20 2.04 -10.32
N VAL A 136 13.26 3.33 -9.98
CA VAL A 136 12.20 4.03 -9.23
C VAL A 136 11.61 5.13 -10.12
N ILE A 137 10.32 5.03 -10.42
CA ILE A 137 9.60 5.98 -11.25
C ILE A 137 8.71 6.86 -10.37
N LEU A 138 8.90 8.17 -10.45
CA LEU A 138 8.02 9.15 -9.82
C LEU A 138 6.86 9.45 -10.75
N ALA A 139 5.63 9.09 -10.33
CA ALA A 139 4.44 9.17 -11.17
C ALA A 139 3.42 10.17 -10.63
N GLU A 140 3.04 11.12 -11.47
CA GLU A 140 1.90 12.02 -11.30
C GLU A 140 0.70 11.47 -12.05
N PHE A 141 -0.51 11.78 -11.58
CA PHE A 141 -1.74 11.42 -12.28
C PHE A 141 -2.27 12.58 -13.13
N ALA A 142 -3.30 12.32 -13.92
CA ALA A 142 -3.93 13.37 -14.71
C ALA A 142 -4.49 14.51 -13.82
N ASP A 143 -4.91 14.17 -12.59
CA ASP A 143 -5.57 15.03 -11.61
C ASP A 143 -4.76 15.29 -10.33
N THR A 144 -3.69 14.55 -10.07
CA THR A 144 -2.90 14.64 -8.82
C THR A 144 -1.42 14.77 -9.15
N LEU A 145 -0.82 15.86 -8.70
CA LEU A 145 0.60 16.16 -8.90
C LEU A 145 1.35 16.06 -7.58
N PHE A 146 2.68 15.90 -7.64
CA PHE A 146 3.52 16.00 -6.45
C PHE A 146 3.41 17.39 -5.83
N THR A 147 3.27 17.44 -4.51
CA THR A 147 3.23 18.69 -3.74
C THR A 147 4.62 19.12 -3.30
N ILE A 148 5.55 18.18 -3.19
CA ILE A 148 6.92 18.39 -2.75
C ILE A 148 7.74 19.04 -3.88
N GLN A 149 8.32 20.20 -3.61
CA GLN A 149 9.22 20.91 -4.51
C GLN A 149 10.52 20.11 -4.72
N ASN A 150 11.12 20.22 -5.91
CA ASN A 150 12.33 19.50 -6.29
C ASN A 150 12.19 17.97 -6.11
N THR A 151 11.02 17.44 -6.43
CA THR A 151 10.55 16.07 -6.19
C THR A 151 11.63 15.02 -6.47
N LYS A 152 12.27 15.04 -7.63
CA LYS A 152 13.31 14.08 -8.00
C LYS A 152 14.48 14.10 -7.02
N GLN A 153 14.98 15.28 -6.67
CA GLN A 153 16.11 15.41 -5.74
C GLN A 153 15.72 14.93 -4.34
N VAL A 154 14.53 15.31 -3.90
CA VAL A 154 13.98 14.90 -2.58
C VAL A 154 13.87 13.39 -2.50
N PHE A 155 13.27 12.72 -3.48
CA PHE A 155 13.14 11.26 -3.47
C PHE A 155 14.47 10.54 -3.72
N THR A 156 15.40 11.13 -4.48
CA THR A 156 16.75 10.58 -4.58
C THR A 156 17.44 10.58 -3.21
N ASN A 157 17.36 11.66 -2.46
CA ASN A 157 17.90 11.73 -1.10
C ASN A 157 17.16 10.78 -0.14
N TYR A 158 15.82 10.74 -0.20
CA TYR A 158 14.98 9.83 0.58
C TYR A 158 15.39 8.36 0.41
N LEU A 159 15.77 7.96 -0.80
CA LEU A 159 16.17 6.60 -1.11
C LEU A 159 17.67 6.34 -0.83
N MET A 160 18.56 7.25 -1.23
CA MET A 160 19.99 6.98 -1.34
C MET A 160 20.82 7.49 -0.16
N ASN A 161 20.27 8.33 0.71
CA ASN A 161 21.06 8.89 1.82
C ASN A 161 21.44 7.81 2.85
N GLU A 162 22.73 7.72 3.15
CA GLU A 162 23.27 6.80 4.18
C GLU A 162 23.50 7.49 5.54
N GLY A 163 23.54 8.83 5.56
CA GLY A 163 23.73 9.64 6.75
C GLY A 163 22.40 10.05 7.42
N HIS A 164 22.50 10.79 8.52
CA HIS A 164 21.34 11.38 9.18
C HIS A 164 20.73 12.49 8.32
N PHE A 165 19.40 12.53 8.25
CA PHE A 165 18.71 13.66 7.68
C PHE A 165 18.72 14.84 8.65
N THR A 166 19.21 15.97 8.19
CA THR A 166 19.16 17.25 8.92
C THR A 166 18.07 18.17 8.36
N GLU A 167 17.47 17.81 7.23
CA GLU A 167 16.47 18.62 6.54
C GLU A 167 15.08 18.44 7.15
N THR A 168 14.35 19.55 7.34
CA THR A 168 13.05 19.57 8.00
C THR A 168 12.00 18.68 7.32
N ALA A 169 12.03 18.56 5.98
CA ALA A 169 11.11 17.73 5.22
C ALA A 169 11.18 16.24 5.59
N TYR A 170 12.37 15.75 5.95
CA TYR A 170 12.58 14.37 6.36
C TYR A 170 12.42 14.16 7.86
N ALA A 171 12.85 15.14 8.67
CA ALA A 171 12.77 15.08 10.13
C ALA A 171 11.33 15.05 10.63
N GLN A 172 10.39 15.70 9.91
CA GLN A 172 8.98 15.73 10.29
C GLN A 172 8.33 14.35 10.34
N ASN A 173 8.84 13.38 9.58
CA ASN A 173 8.37 11.99 9.57
C ASN A 173 9.30 11.04 10.33
N MET A 174 10.14 11.56 11.21
CA MET A 174 11.09 10.77 12.01
C MET A 174 12.04 9.92 11.16
N ASN A 175 12.26 10.29 9.90
CA ASN A 175 13.23 9.64 9.02
C ASN A 175 14.63 9.96 9.51
N TYR A 176 15.33 8.94 9.95
CA TYR A 176 16.67 9.08 10.47
C TYR A 176 17.72 9.02 9.36
N LYS A 177 17.49 8.13 8.38
CA LYS A 177 18.30 7.91 7.18
C LYS A 177 17.41 7.60 5.99
N GLY A 178 18.00 7.56 4.80
CA GLY A 178 17.32 7.06 3.61
C GLY A 178 17.19 5.52 3.62
N VAL A 179 16.44 5.00 2.65
CA VAL A 179 16.19 3.57 2.50
C VAL A 179 17.49 2.77 2.38
N ARG A 180 18.43 3.22 1.54
CA ARG A 180 19.76 2.60 1.38
C ARG A 180 20.50 2.52 2.73
N GLY A 181 20.50 3.61 3.49
CA GLY A 181 21.14 3.67 4.81
C GLY A 181 20.53 2.69 5.80
N TYR A 182 19.19 2.54 5.78
CA TYR A 182 18.50 1.55 6.61
C TYR A 182 18.94 0.12 6.28
N PHE A 183 18.89 -0.29 5.01
CA PHE A 183 19.29 -1.64 4.62
C PHE A 183 20.79 -1.91 4.81
N LYS A 184 21.63 -0.89 4.60
CA LYS A 184 23.07 -0.98 4.92
C LYS A 184 23.32 -1.32 6.39
N ASP A 185 22.63 -0.62 7.30
CA ASP A 185 22.78 -0.87 8.75
C ASP A 185 22.22 -2.25 9.13
N CYS A 186 21.02 -2.61 8.67
CA CYS A 186 20.40 -3.90 8.96
C CYS A 186 21.22 -5.11 8.46
N SER A 187 21.96 -4.93 7.36
CA SER A 187 22.78 -5.98 6.75
C SER A 187 24.26 -5.94 7.16
N TYR A 188 24.64 -5.11 8.10
CA TYR A 188 26.06 -4.87 8.46
C TYR A 188 26.91 -4.49 7.23
N GLY A 189 26.34 -3.70 6.32
CA GLY A 189 27.02 -3.22 5.11
C GLY A 189 27.07 -4.20 3.94
N GLN A 190 26.49 -5.39 4.09
CA GLN A 190 26.50 -6.41 3.02
C GLN A 190 25.49 -6.16 1.91
N PHE A 191 24.45 -5.35 2.17
CA PHE A 191 23.42 -5.00 1.23
C PHE A 191 23.19 -3.48 1.21
N THR A 192 23.49 -2.87 0.08
CA THR A 192 23.41 -1.41 -0.13
C THR A 192 22.68 -1.13 -1.45
N PRO A 193 21.34 -1.35 -1.52
CA PRO A 193 20.60 -1.23 -2.76
C PRO A 193 20.76 0.17 -3.36
N ALA A 194 20.85 0.25 -4.69
CA ALA A 194 20.92 1.49 -5.43
C ALA A 194 19.57 1.74 -6.12
N PHE A 195 19.08 2.96 -6.04
CA PHE A 195 17.79 3.35 -6.60
C PHE A 195 18.00 4.45 -7.64
N ASP A 196 17.77 4.13 -8.91
CA ASP A 196 17.83 5.09 -10.00
C ASP A 196 16.44 5.77 -10.12
N VAL A 197 16.34 7.03 -9.71
CA VAL A 197 15.08 7.78 -9.68
C VAL A 197 14.85 8.52 -10.98
N VAL A 198 13.71 8.27 -11.62
CA VAL A 198 13.29 8.88 -12.88
C VAL A 198 11.95 9.57 -12.74
N GLY A 199 11.75 10.67 -13.39
CA GLY A 199 10.52 11.45 -13.33
C GLY A 199 10.73 12.80 -12.61
N PRO A 200 9.65 13.48 -12.18
CA PRO A 200 8.24 13.08 -12.31
C PRO A 200 7.78 12.91 -13.76
N ILE A 201 6.95 11.87 -13.97
CA ILE A 201 6.25 11.66 -15.24
C ILE A 201 4.74 11.75 -15.01
N LYS A 202 3.99 12.18 -16.04
CA LYS A 202 2.54 12.30 -15.95
C LYS A 202 1.85 11.10 -16.59
N LEU A 203 1.03 10.39 -15.81
CA LEU A 203 0.20 9.31 -16.28
C LEU A 203 -1.09 9.82 -16.95
N PRO A 204 -1.65 9.09 -17.92
CA PRO A 204 -2.78 9.56 -18.72
C PRO A 204 -4.14 9.55 -17.97
N LYS A 205 -4.25 8.81 -16.87
CA LYS A 205 -5.50 8.60 -16.14
C LYS A 205 -5.46 9.26 -14.76
N PRO A 206 -6.63 9.54 -14.13
CA PRO A 206 -6.70 10.03 -12.76
C PRO A 206 -6.28 8.95 -11.76
N GLN A 207 -5.91 9.34 -10.53
CA GLN A 207 -5.53 8.42 -9.47
C GLN A 207 -6.62 7.37 -9.20
N THR A 208 -7.88 7.79 -9.19
CA THR A 208 -9.04 6.92 -8.96
C THR A 208 -9.21 5.80 -10.00
N TYR A 209 -8.71 5.97 -11.21
CA TYR A 209 -8.71 4.91 -12.22
C TYR A 209 -7.76 3.78 -11.83
N TYR A 210 -6.56 4.13 -11.37
CA TYR A 210 -5.54 3.12 -11.02
C TYR A 210 -5.83 2.42 -9.69
N GLY A 211 -6.59 3.06 -8.79
CA GLY A 211 -7.03 2.48 -7.52
C GLY A 211 -8.36 1.74 -7.58
N ALA A 212 -9.16 1.92 -8.64
CA ALA A 212 -10.49 1.35 -8.74
C ALA A 212 -10.50 -0.19 -8.80
N GLY A 213 -11.48 -0.81 -8.11
CA GLY A 213 -11.75 -2.23 -8.23
C GLY A 213 -10.68 -3.18 -7.69
N GLY A 214 -9.84 -2.71 -6.78
CA GLY A 214 -8.72 -3.48 -6.21
C GLY A 214 -7.40 -3.24 -6.92
N ASP A 215 -7.24 -2.07 -7.48
CA ASP A 215 -6.07 -1.52 -8.15
C ASP A 215 -5.78 -2.04 -9.57
N ASN A 216 -5.80 -1.15 -10.52
CA ASN A 216 -5.32 -1.39 -11.88
C ASN A 216 -3.78 -1.27 -11.94
N ILE A 217 -3.08 -2.05 -11.11
CA ILE A 217 -1.61 -2.01 -10.97
C ILE A 217 -0.91 -2.33 -12.29
N LYS A 218 -1.44 -3.27 -13.05
CA LYS A 218 -0.86 -3.60 -14.35
C LYS A 218 -0.87 -2.40 -15.31
N ASP A 219 -1.95 -1.63 -15.31
CA ASP A 219 -2.08 -0.43 -16.13
C ASP A 219 -1.17 0.69 -15.60
N LEU A 220 -1.10 0.87 -14.27
CA LEU A 220 -0.19 1.82 -13.64
C LEU A 220 1.26 1.57 -14.06
N LEU A 221 1.73 0.33 -13.94
CA LEU A 221 3.10 -0.06 -14.30
C LEU A 221 3.34 0.06 -15.80
N THR A 222 2.36 -0.33 -16.63
CA THR A 222 2.46 -0.24 -18.09
C THR A 222 2.60 1.23 -18.52
N ASP A 223 1.76 2.11 -18.01
CA ASP A 223 1.79 3.53 -18.33
C ASP A 223 3.07 4.20 -17.80
N ALA A 224 3.51 3.86 -16.59
CA ALA A 224 4.74 4.38 -16.00
C ALA A 224 5.99 3.95 -16.81
N CYS A 225 6.13 2.66 -17.13
CA CYS A 225 7.26 2.16 -17.91
C CYS A 225 7.26 2.77 -19.34
N ASN A 226 6.11 2.87 -19.99
CA ASN A 226 6.02 3.51 -21.32
C ASN A 226 6.45 4.98 -21.29
N ALA A 227 6.13 5.71 -20.21
CA ALA A 227 6.48 7.13 -20.10
C ALA A 227 7.98 7.39 -19.91
N VAL A 228 8.74 6.37 -19.49
CA VAL A 228 10.20 6.47 -19.30
C VAL A 228 11.01 5.67 -20.30
N ASP A 229 10.39 4.88 -21.16
CA ASP A 229 11.02 3.94 -22.09
C ASP A 229 12.12 4.58 -22.97
N ASN A 230 11.92 5.81 -23.40
CA ASN A 230 12.91 6.55 -24.20
C ASN A 230 14.02 7.24 -23.37
N LYS A 231 14.01 7.09 -22.05
CA LYS A 231 14.96 7.75 -21.13
C LYS A 231 15.73 6.76 -20.25
N VAL A 232 15.28 5.52 -20.22
CA VAL A 232 15.78 4.45 -19.34
C VAL A 232 16.17 3.27 -20.21
N ASP A 233 17.35 2.74 -19.99
CA ASP A 233 17.78 1.44 -20.50
C ASP A 233 17.44 0.38 -19.45
N PHE A 234 16.33 -0.33 -19.64
CA PHE A 234 15.83 -1.34 -18.74
C PHE A 234 16.76 -2.54 -18.59
N SER A 235 17.66 -2.76 -19.56
CA SER A 235 18.63 -3.87 -19.50
C SER A 235 19.62 -3.74 -18.33
N GLN A 236 19.79 -2.54 -17.79
CA GLN A 236 20.67 -2.28 -16.64
C GLN A 236 20.11 -2.75 -15.29
N TYR A 237 18.86 -3.16 -15.25
CA TYR A 237 18.15 -3.60 -14.03
C TYR A 237 17.86 -5.12 -14.02
N ASP A 238 18.64 -5.89 -14.74
CA ASP A 238 18.62 -7.35 -14.78
C ASP A 238 20.01 -7.85 -14.33
N ALA A 239 20.25 -7.81 -13.01
CA ALA A 239 21.56 -8.11 -12.44
C ALA A 239 21.89 -9.60 -12.49
N ASN A 240 20.89 -10.48 -12.49
CA ASN A 240 21.07 -11.95 -12.53
C ASN A 240 21.08 -12.51 -13.96
N GLY A 241 20.72 -11.70 -14.98
CA GLY A 241 20.74 -12.09 -16.40
C GLY A 241 19.62 -13.02 -16.81
N ASP A 242 18.51 -13.07 -16.08
CA ASP A 242 17.38 -13.97 -16.34
C ASP A 242 16.40 -13.43 -17.40
N GLY A 243 16.65 -12.25 -17.95
CA GLY A 243 15.82 -11.59 -18.95
C GLY A 243 14.66 -10.79 -18.36
N MET A 244 14.65 -10.62 -17.03
CA MET A 244 13.65 -9.82 -16.32
C MET A 244 14.27 -8.64 -15.61
N VAL A 245 13.53 -7.53 -15.55
CA VAL A 245 13.89 -6.40 -14.68
C VAL A 245 13.71 -6.84 -13.22
N ASP A 246 14.77 -6.74 -12.41
CA ASP A 246 14.77 -7.20 -11.02
C ASP A 246 13.69 -6.49 -10.18
N LEU A 247 13.47 -5.18 -10.41
CA LEU A 247 12.43 -4.40 -9.75
C LEU A 247 12.12 -3.10 -10.48
N VAL A 248 10.83 -2.85 -10.73
CA VAL A 248 10.29 -1.51 -11.00
C VAL A 248 9.48 -1.06 -9.78
N TYR A 249 9.86 0.07 -9.20
CA TYR A 249 9.14 0.66 -8.09
C TYR A 249 8.50 1.99 -8.52
N VAL A 250 7.21 2.20 -8.21
CA VAL A 250 6.53 3.46 -8.50
C VAL A 250 6.23 4.20 -7.20
N ILE A 251 6.74 5.42 -7.07
CA ILE A 251 6.29 6.36 -6.03
C ILE A 251 5.31 7.31 -6.71
N TYR A 252 4.05 7.28 -6.28
CA TYR A 252 3.00 8.08 -6.87
C TYR A 252 2.64 9.30 -6.02
N ALA A 253 2.21 10.38 -6.70
CA ALA A 253 1.82 11.63 -6.08
C ALA A 253 0.58 11.47 -5.18
N GLY A 254 0.52 12.22 -4.09
CA GLY A 254 -0.64 12.33 -3.22
C GLY A 254 -0.71 11.26 -2.12
N HIS A 255 -1.92 10.97 -1.69
CA HIS A 255 -2.24 10.09 -0.56
C HIS A 255 -2.56 8.66 -1.01
N SER A 256 -2.69 7.75 -0.04
CA SER A 256 -2.94 6.32 -0.26
C SER A 256 -4.12 5.79 0.57
N ALA A 257 -4.67 4.66 0.15
CA ALA A 257 -5.80 4.00 0.79
C ALA A 257 -5.51 3.58 2.25
N ASN A 258 -4.30 3.13 2.57
CA ASN A 258 -3.95 2.61 3.89
C ASN A 258 -3.97 3.64 5.02
N TYR A 259 -4.00 4.93 4.71
CA TYR A 259 -4.20 6.01 5.68
C TYR A 259 -5.68 6.34 5.94
N GLY A 260 -6.62 5.51 5.47
CA GLY A 260 -8.06 5.70 5.61
C GLY A 260 -8.64 6.67 4.60
N GLY A 261 -8.04 6.73 3.43
CA GLY A 261 -8.63 7.25 2.20
C GLY A 261 -9.80 6.37 1.73
N ASN A 262 -10.32 6.63 0.55
CA ASN A 262 -11.34 5.78 -0.03
C ASN A 262 -10.71 4.47 -0.54
N ALA A 263 -10.82 3.40 0.23
CA ALA A 263 -10.23 2.10 -0.11
C ALA A 263 -10.74 1.50 -1.44
N SER A 264 -11.84 2.03 -1.98
CA SER A 264 -12.40 1.58 -3.27
C SER A 264 -11.86 2.36 -4.48
N THR A 265 -11.18 3.49 -4.27
CA THR A 265 -10.70 4.38 -5.36
C THR A 265 -9.24 4.79 -5.22
N ASP A 266 -8.67 4.74 -4.02
CA ASP A 266 -7.28 5.11 -3.78
C ASP A 266 -6.38 3.89 -3.94
N ILE A 267 -5.15 4.11 -4.40
CA ILE A 267 -4.18 3.04 -4.57
C ILE A 267 -3.68 2.61 -3.19
N TRP A 268 -3.71 1.31 -2.93
CA TRP A 268 -3.08 0.73 -1.76
C TRP A 268 -1.58 0.53 -2.00
N PRO A 269 -0.68 1.02 -1.13
CA PRO A 269 0.75 0.70 -1.21
C PRO A 269 0.94 -0.81 -1.11
N LYS A 270 1.71 -1.36 -2.04
CA LYS A 270 1.92 -2.80 -2.14
C LYS A 270 3.13 -3.17 -2.97
N SER A 271 3.55 -4.40 -2.88
CA SER A 271 4.52 -5.01 -3.77
C SER A 271 4.05 -6.38 -4.25
N GLY A 272 4.61 -6.87 -5.34
CA GLY A 272 4.20 -8.16 -5.89
C GLY A 272 4.80 -8.44 -7.24
N THR A 273 4.12 -9.33 -7.97
CA THR A 273 4.47 -9.70 -9.34
C THR A 273 3.29 -9.53 -10.28
N THR A 274 3.56 -9.04 -11.47
CA THR A 274 2.61 -8.98 -12.59
C THR A 274 3.37 -9.08 -13.90
N ILE A 275 2.73 -9.54 -14.96
CA ILE A 275 3.35 -9.66 -16.28
C ILE A 275 2.82 -8.53 -17.15
N LEU A 276 3.71 -7.60 -17.54
CA LEU A 276 3.40 -6.62 -18.56
C LEU A 276 3.42 -7.28 -19.93
N SER A 277 2.53 -6.82 -20.82
CA SER A 277 2.40 -7.40 -22.18
C SER A 277 3.53 -6.97 -23.12
N LYS A 278 4.27 -5.90 -22.74
CA LYS A 278 5.39 -5.33 -23.51
C LYS A 278 6.70 -5.62 -22.78
N THR A 279 7.74 -5.90 -23.55
CA THR A 279 9.13 -5.89 -23.07
C THR A 279 9.76 -4.52 -23.30
N PHE A 280 10.74 -4.16 -22.46
CA PHE A 280 11.49 -2.91 -22.52
C PHE A 280 12.97 -3.27 -22.66
N ASP A 281 13.63 -2.80 -23.71
CA ASP A 281 15.02 -3.16 -24.05
C ASP A 281 15.27 -4.70 -24.01
N GLY A 282 14.28 -5.47 -24.46
CA GLY A 282 14.33 -6.94 -24.47
C GLY A 282 14.10 -7.59 -23.10
N LYS A 283 13.80 -6.83 -22.05
CA LYS A 283 13.53 -7.33 -20.70
C LYS A 283 12.04 -7.32 -20.38
N SER A 284 11.58 -8.35 -19.65
CA SER A 284 10.24 -8.41 -19.09
C SER A 284 10.18 -7.71 -17.75
N VAL A 285 9.12 -6.93 -17.49
CA VAL A 285 8.85 -6.37 -16.16
C VAL A 285 7.86 -7.26 -15.43
N ARG A 286 8.25 -7.76 -14.28
CA ARG A 286 7.41 -8.64 -13.45
C ARG A 286 7.30 -8.19 -12.01
N ARG A 287 8.42 -7.98 -11.32
CA ARG A 287 8.42 -7.58 -9.92
C ARG A 287 8.22 -6.09 -9.79
N TYR A 288 7.34 -5.70 -8.89
CA TYR A 288 7.02 -4.30 -8.66
C TYR A 288 6.86 -3.97 -7.16
N GLY A 289 6.97 -2.69 -6.84
CA GLY A 289 6.49 -2.07 -5.62
C GLY A 289 5.80 -0.76 -5.94
N VAL A 290 4.84 -0.35 -5.13
CA VAL A 290 4.18 0.94 -5.23
C VAL A 290 3.97 1.56 -3.85
N SER A 291 4.24 2.84 -3.71
CA SER A 291 3.95 3.62 -2.51
C SER A 291 3.63 5.07 -2.87
N ASN A 292 3.10 5.81 -1.93
CA ASN A 292 2.65 7.18 -2.14
C ASN A 292 3.62 8.23 -1.59
N GLU A 293 3.44 9.47 -2.06
CA GLU A 293 4.23 10.63 -1.63
C GLU A 293 3.95 11.04 -0.19
N LEU A 294 2.67 11.23 0.18
CA LEU A 294 2.27 11.98 1.36
C LEU A 294 1.86 11.09 2.54
N ALA A 295 2.39 11.41 3.71
CA ALA A 295 1.88 10.86 4.96
C ALA A 295 0.54 11.52 5.33
N GLY A 296 -0.38 10.74 5.96
CA GLY A 296 -1.65 11.26 6.44
C GLY A 296 -2.75 11.26 5.39
N ARG A 297 -3.74 12.14 5.56
CA ARG A 297 -5.01 12.14 4.80
C ARG A 297 -5.27 13.45 4.10
N GLU A 298 -5.91 13.37 2.94
CA GLU A 298 -6.33 14.50 2.12
C GLU A 298 -7.22 15.53 2.86
N ASN A 299 -8.02 15.11 3.84
CA ASN A 299 -9.04 15.96 4.48
C ASN A 299 -8.56 16.79 5.67
N LYS A 300 -7.31 16.70 6.09
CA LYS A 300 -6.76 17.52 7.17
C LYS A 300 -6.01 18.74 6.63
N LYS A 301 -6.73 19.72 6.11
CA LYS A 301 -6.22 21.02 5.60
C LYS A 301 -5.32 21.83 6.56
N LYS A 302 -5.01 21.34 7.75
CA LYS A 302 -4.16 22.03 8.75
C LYS A 302 -2.89 21.28 9.11
N GLU A 303 -2.75 20.01 8.75
CA GLU A 303 -1.49 19.29 8.92
C GLU A 303 -0.64 19.59 7.69
N ARG A 304 0.62 20.00 7.89
CA ARG A 304 1.56 20.20 6.80
C ARG A 304 1.65 18.88 6.03
N GLU A 305 1.41 18.95 4.73
CA GLU A 305 1.69 17.84 3.83
C GLU A 305 3.18 17.51 3.95
N THR A 306 3.46 16.32 4.43
CA THR A 306 4.82 15.83 4.65
C THR A 306 5.05 14.60 3.82
N ILE A 307 6.28 14.41 3.37
CA ILE A 307 6.68 13.18 2.69
C ILE A 307 6.41 11.98 3.59
N ASN A 308 5.97 10.88 3.00
CA ASN A 308 5.76 9.64 3.75
C ASN A 308 7.08 9.13 4.36
N GLY A 309 7.00 8.47 5.52
CA GLY A 309 8.18 7.89 6.16
C GLY A 309 8.80 6.76 5.33
N ILE A 310 10.14 6.57 5.43
CA ILE A 310 10.82 5.48 4.73
C ILE A 310 10.30 4.09 5.13
N GLY A 311 9.64 3.98 6.29
CA GLY A 311 9.11 2.71 6.79
C GLY A 311 8.15 2.03 5.82
N LEU A 312 7.29 2.79 5.16
CA LEU A 312 6.38 2.24 4.15
C LEU A 312 7.16 1.68 2.94
N PHE A 313 8.09 2.47 2.39
CA PHE A 313 8.93 1.98 1.29
C PHE A 313 9.77 0.77 1.70
N CYS A 314 10.39 0.79 2.88
CA CYS A 314 11.18 -0.33 3.39
C CYS A 314 10.32 -1.58 3.56
N HIS A 315 9.07 -1.45 4.03
CA HIS A 315 8.12 -2.55 4.16
C HIS A 315 7.85 -3.20 2.80
N GLU A 316 7.38 -2.43 1.82
CA GLU A 316 7.07 -2.93 0.48
C GLU A 316 8.33 -3.46 -0.24
N PHE A 317 9.45 -2.80 -0.09
CA PHE A 317 10.72 -3.26 -0.67
C PHE A 317 11.21 -4.56 -0.02
N SER A 318 10.99 -4.77 1.28
CA SER A 318 11.34 -6.01 1.97
C SER A 318 10.62 -7.22 1.39
N HIS A 319 9.37 -7.07 0.94
CA HIS A 319 8.65 -8.13 0.24
C HIS A 319 9.32 -8.49 -1.09
N THR A 320 9.91 -7.52 -1.77
CA THR A 320 10.66 -7.82 -3.02
C THR A 320 11.92 -8.64 -2.78
N LEU A 321 12.43 -8.64 -1.52
CA LEU A 321 13.53 -9.48 -1.05
C LEU A 321 13.07 -10.87 -0.58
N GLY A 322 11.75 -11.14 -0.54
CA GLY A 322 11.16 -12.39 -0.10
C GLY A 322 10.73 -12.44 1.36
N LEU A 323 10.70 -11.31 2.07
CA LEU A 323 10.20 -11.28 3.44
C LEU A 323 8.67 -11.22 3.48
N PRO A 324 8.00 -12.00 4.34
CA PRO A 324 6.55 -11.95 4.51
C PRO A 324 6.13 -10.80 5.40
N ASP A 325 4.81 -10.55 5.47
CA ASP A 325 4.22 -9.77 6.52
C ASP A 325 4.40 -10.45 7.88
N ILE A 326 4.81 -9.67 8.88
CA ILE A 326 5.08 -10.14 10.23
C ILE A 326 4.13 -9.54 11.27
N TYR A 327 3.11 -8.80 10.83
CA TYR A 327 2.08 -8.29 11.74
C TYR A 327 0.99 -9.34 12.02
N ALA A 328 0.45 -9.34 13.24
CA ALA A 328 -0.54 -10.30 13.66
C ALA A 328 -1.94 -9.93 13.16
N TYR A 329 -2.63 -10.88 12.55
CA TYR A 329 -4.05 -10.75 12.15
C TYR A 329 -5.04 -11.06 13.26
N ASP A 330 -4.62 -11.72 14.35
CA ASP A 330 -5.45 -12.16 15.46
C ASP A 330 -5.82 -11.05 16.47
N ARG A 331 -5.16 -9.90 16.41
CA ARG A 331 -5.42 -8.73 17.28
C ARG A 331 -6.65 -7.91 16.90
N TYR A 332 -7.49 -8.37 15.97
CA TYR A 332 -8.74 -7.70 15.61
C TYR A 332 -9.93 -8.08 16.51
N GLU A 333 -9.79 -9.07 17.38
CA GLU A 333 -10.75 -9.29 18.44
C GLU A 333 -10.54 -8.20 19.50
N GLY A 334 -11.55 -7.32 19.66
CA GLY A 334 -11.53 -6.29 20.71
C GLY A 334 -11.54 -6.94 22.10
N GLU A 335 -10.42 -7.47 22.50
CA GLU A 335 -10.09 -7.75 23.87
C GLU A 335 -9.51 -6.46 24.47
N ASN A 336 -10.34 -5.80 25.30
CA ASN A 336 -9.90 -4.82 26.28
C ASN A 336 -9.12 -5.54 27.39
#